data_9f4f2e8f67b7934d103e059a8d970a0d
#
_entry.id   9f4f2e8f67b7934d103e059a8d970a0d
#
_cell.length_a   1.000
_cell.length_b   1.000
_cell.length_c   1.000
_cell.angle_alpha   90.00
_cell.angle_beta   90.00
_cell.angle_gamma   90.00
#
_symmetry.space_group_name_H-M   'P 1'
#
loop_
_entity.id
_entity.type
_entity.pdbx_description
1 polymer ?
#
loop_
_entity_poly.entity_id
_entity_poly.type
_entity_poly.pdbx_seq_one_letter_code
_entity_poly.pdbx_strand_id
1 'polypeptide(L)'
;MSTYTRPVQLLLCGLLLLTLAIAVLNTLVPLWLAHENLPTWQVGMVGSSYFTGNLVGTLLTGYVIKRLGFNRSYYLATLIFAVGCIGLGMMVGFWSWLSWRFIAGVGCAMIWVVVESALMCSGTSNNRGRLLAAYMMVYYVGTVLAQLLVSKLPTDLMSVLPWVTAVTLAGILPLLFTRIVNQHSEHQDTTRIWPMLKLRQARLGVNGCIISGIVLGSLYGLMPLYLNHRGVSDAGIGFWMAVLVSAGIFGQWPIGRLADRYGRLLVLRVQVFVVILGCLAMLSHAAMAPALFVLGAAGFTLYPVAMAWACEKVEHHQLVAMNQALLLSYTIGSLLGPSLTAMLMQNYTDNLLFIMIASVSFIYLLMLLRKAGQHPTPVAHV
;
A
#
# COMPACT_ATOMS: atom_id res chain seq x y z
N MET A 1 9.78 -31.53 -0.93
CA MET A 1 9.44 -30.75 0.28
C MET A 1 8.28 -29.82 -0.06
N SER A 2 7.25 -29.74 0.79
CA SER A 2 6.12 -28.86 0.52
C SER A 2 6.57 -27.39 0.55
N THR A 3 6.12 -26.59 -0.42
CA THR A 3 6.39 -25.16 -0.50
C THR A 3 5.88 -24.42 0.75
N TYR A 4 4.83 -24.93 1.37
CA TYR A 4 4.19 -24.38 2.55
C TYR A 4 4.58 -25.18 3.81
N THR A 5 5.74 -24.86 4.36
CA THR A 5 6.16 -25.42 5.65
C THR A 5 5.32 -24.88 6.80
N ARG A 6 5.26 -25.61 7.93
CA ARG A 6 4.52 -25.14 9.13
C ARG A 6 4.86 -23.71 9.56
N PRO A 7 6.13 -23.27 9.59
CA PRO A 7 6.45 -21.86 9.89
C PRO A 7 5.84 -20.86 8.92
N VAL A 8 5.83 -21.17 7.62
CA VAL A 8 5.25 -20.31 6.59
C VAL A 8 3.74 -20.20 6.75
N GLN A 9 3.05 -21.31 7.02
CA GLN A 9 1.58 -21.32 7.24
C GLN A 9 1.21 -20.48 8.46
N LEU A 10 1.95 -20.63 9.55
CA LEU A 10 1.70 -19.87 10.79
C LEU A 10 2.02 -18.37 10.59
N LEU A 11 3.05 -18.04 9.83
CA LEU A 11 3.37 -16.65 9.48
C LEU A 11 2.23 -16.02 8.64
N LEU A 12 1.70 -16.74 7.65
CA LEU A 12 0.59 -16.27 6.83
C LEU A 12 -0.72 -16.14 7.65
N CYS A 13 -0.94 -17.02 8.63
CA CYS A 13 -2.08 -16.89 9.55
C CYS A 13 -1.96 -15.63 10.42
N GLY A 14 -0.78 -15.36 11.01
CA GLY A 14 -0.51 -14.13 11.73
C GLY A 14 -0.68 -12.88 10.86
N LEU A 15 -0.20 -12.95 9.62
CA LEU A 15 -0.36 -11.89 8.62
C LEU A 15 -1.85 -11.58 8.35
N LEU A 16 -2.70 -12.61 8.23
CA LEU A 16 -4.14 -12.41 8.00
C LEU A 16 -4.77 -11.60 9.15
N LEU A 17 -4.49 -11.97 10.39
CA LEU A 17 -5.00 -11.24 11.57
C LEU A 17 -4.51 -9.79 11.60
N LEU A 18 -3.21 -9.58 11.34
CA LEU A 18 -2.64 -8.23 11.30
C LEU A 18 -3.23 -7.40 10.15
N THR A 19 -3.42 -8.00 8.98
CA THR A 19 -4.03 -7.31 7.83
C THR A 19 -5.46 -6.88 8.14
N LEU A 20 -6.25 -7.74 8.79
CA LEU A 20 -7.60 -7.40 9.24
C LEU A 20 -7.58 -6.17 10.16
N ALA A 21 -6.76 -6.20 11.21
CA ALA A 21 -6.66 -5.10 12.17
C ALA A 21 -6.20 -3.79 11.51
N ILE A 22 -5.15 -3.84 10.68
CA ILE A 22 -4.57 -2.68 9.99
C ILE A 22 -5.58 -2.07 9.01
N ALA A 23 -6.24 -2.89 8.19
CA ALA A 23 -7.16 -2.40 7.18
C ALA A 23 -8.45 -1.82 7.78
N VAL A 24 -8.99 -2.42 8.85
CA VAL A 24 -10.10 -1.83 9.62
C VAL A 24 -9.71 -0.46 10.14
N LEU A 25 -8.56 -0.35 10.79
CA LEU A 25 -8.09 0.91 11.36
C LEU A 25 -7.88 1.99 10.29
N ASN A 26 -7.30 1.63 9.15
CA ASN A 26 -7.04 2.57 8.06
C ASN A 26 -8.31 3.14 7.42
N THR A 27 -9.42 2.42 7.47
CA THR A 27 -10.72 2.91 6.97
C THR A 27 -11.49 3.66 8.05
N LEU A 28 -11.49 3.15 9.30
CA LEU A 28 -12.27 3.77 10.37
C LEU A 28 -11.67 5.08 10.88
N VAL A 29 -10.34 5.25 10.89
CA VAL A 29 -9.74 6.47 11.43
C VAL A 29 -10.17 7.72 10.66
N PRO A 30 -10.04 7.83 9.32
CA PRO A 30 -10.48 9.02 8.62
C PRO A 30 -12.00 9.25 8.77
N LEU A 31 -12.80 8.19 8.81
CA LEU A 31 -14.24 8.27 8.99
C LEU A 31 -14.60 8.82 10.38
N TRP A 32 -13.99 8.26 11.43
CA TRP A 32 -14.19 8.72 12.80
C TRP A 32 -13.74 10.17 13.01
N LEU A 33 -12.58 10.57 12.46
CA LEU A 33 -12.10 11.95 12.54
C LEU A 33 -13.08 12.94 11.85
N ALA A 34 -13.75 12.49 10.78
CA ALA A 34 -14.81 13.27 10.15
C ALA A 34 -16.03 13.43 11.07
N HIS A 35 -16.44 12.37 11.78
CA HIS A 35 -17.51 12.42 12.78
C HIS A 35 -17.18 13.32 13.98
N GLU A 36 -15.90 13.42 14.35
CA GLU A 36 -15.41 14.37 15.36
C GLU A 36 -15.34 15.83 14.84
N ASN A 37 -15.85 16.08 13.62
CA ASN A 37 -15.89 17.40 12.96
C ASN A 37 -14.48 18.00 12.72
N LEU A 38 -13.45 17.19 12.55
CA LEU A 38 -12.15 17.69 12.16
C LEU A 38 -12.19 18.23 10.71
N PRO A 39 -11.50 19.36 10.45
CA PRO A 39 -11.32 19.85 9.09
C PRO A 39 -10.65 18.79 8.19
N THR A 40 -11.09 18.69 6.94
CA THR A 40 -10.61 17.70 5.97
C THR A 40 -9.08 17.65 5.84
N TRP A 41 -8.42 18.83 5.92
CA TRP A 41 -6.96 18.89 5.87
C TRP A 41 -6.28 18.20 7.06
N GLN A 42 -6.87 18.26 8.25
CA GLN A 42 -6.35 17.57 9.43
C GLN A 42 -6.52 16.06 9.29
N VAL A 43 -7.64 15.59 8.76
CA VAL A 43 -7.84 14.17 8.44
C VAL A 43 -6.77 13.68 7.46
N GLY A 44 -6.49 14.43 6.42
CA GLY A 44 -5.42 14.14 5.46
C GLY A 44 -4.04 14.09 6.09
N MET A 45 -3.72 15.04 6.98
CA MET A 45 -2.44 15.06 7.71
C MET A 45 -2.26 13.86 8.64
N VAL A 46 -3.31 13.43 9.34
CA VAL A 46 -3.29 12.23 10.18
C VAL A 46 -3.04 10.98 9.31
N GLY A 47 -3.65 10.89 8.12
CA GLY A 47 -3.35 9.85 7.13
C GLY A 47 -1.89 9.89 6.65
N SER A 48 -1.37 11.06 6.32
CA SER A 48 0.02 11.23 5.87
C SER A 48 1.03 10.93 6.97
N SER A 49 0.71 11.23 8.22
CA SER A 49 1.53 10.86 9.38
C SER A 49 1.76 9.34 9.46
N TYR A 50 0.72 8.55 9.17
CA TYR A 50 0.85 7.09 9.09
C TYR A 50 1.82 6.66 7.99
N PHE A 51 1.78 7.26 6.81
CA PHE A 51 2.72 6.95 5.72
C PHE A 51 4.15 7.44 6.04
N THR A 52 4.29 8.54 6.77
CA THR A 52 5.61 8.96 7.30
C THR A 52 6.17 7.92 8.27
N GLY A 53 5.32 7.39 9.14
CA GLY A 53 5.67 6.27 10.01
C GLY A 53 6.08 5.03 9.22
N ASN A 54 5.35 4.69 8.16
CA ASN A 54 5.70 3.58 7.27
C ASN A 54 7.10 3.76 6.66
N LEU A 55 7.44 4.97 6.21
CA LEU A 55 8.77 5.26 5.68
C LEU A 55 9.87 4.99 6.71
N VAL A 56 9.71 5.53 7.91
CA VAL A 56 10.68 5.35 9.01
C VAL A 56 10.78 3.86 9.41
N GLY A 57 9.64 3.19 9.56
CA GLY A 57 9.59 1.76 9.88
C GLY A 57 10.32 0.91 8.85
N THR A 58 10.11 1.18 7.56
CA THR A 58 10.79 0.46 6.47
C THR A 58 12.31 0.60 6.56
N LEU A 59 12.80 1.82 6.81
CA LEU A 59 14.24 2.09 6.92
C LEU A 59 14.88 1.42 8.15
N LEU A 60 14.16 1.36 9.26
CA LEU A 60 14.66 0.80 10.51
C LEU A 60 14.64 -0.73 10.54
N THR A 61 13.72 -1.37 9.80
CA THR A 61 13.45 -2.80 9.93
C THR A 61 14.65 -3.68 9.62
N GLY A 62 15.43 -3.35 8.60
CA GLY A 62 16.64 -4.12 8.25
C GLY A 62 17.63 -4.20 9.41
N TYR A 63 17.85 -3.08 10.10
CA TYR A 63 18.69 -3.04 11.28
C TYR A 63 18.12 -3.86 12.46
N VAL A 64 16.81 -3.77 12.67
CA VAL A 64 16.12 -4.52 13.73
C VAL A 64 16.19 -6.02 13.47
N ILE A 65 15.94 -6.49 12.24
CA ILE A 65 16.06 -7.90 11.86
C ILE A 65 17.47 -8.40 12.08
N LYS A 66 18.47 -7.62 11.71
CA LYS A 66 19.90 -7.99 11.89
C LYS A 66 20.26 -8.19 13.37
N ARG A 67 19.69 -7.39 14.27
CA ARG A 67 19.97 -7.49 15.72
C ARG A 67 19.13 -8.51 16.46
N LEU A 68 17.84 -8.60 16.16
CA LEU A 68 16.88 -9.38 16.95
C LEU A 68 16.43 -10.68 16.26
N GLY A 69 16.66 -10.82 14.95
CA GLY A 69 16.14 -11.90 14.14
C GLY A 69 14.64 -11.73 13.79
N PHE A 70 14.11 -12.59 12.92
CA PHE A 70 12.76 -12.45 12.37
C PHE A 70 11.65 -12.49 13.44
N ASN A 71 11.64 -13.50 14.31
CA ASN A 71 10.57 -13.67 15.30
C ASN A 71 10.47 -12.48 16.27
N ARG A 72 11.59 -12.07 16.87
CA ARG A 72 11.60 -10.94 17.81
C ARG A 72 11.27 -9.62 17.11
N SER A 73 11.74 -9.43 15.88
CA SER A 73 11.40 -8.25 15.08
C SER A 73 9.92 -8.19 14.76
N TYR A 74 9.28 -9.34 14.46
CA TYR A 74 7.86 -9.43 14.24
C TYR A 74 7.05 -9.08 15.51
N TYR A 75 7.46 -9.60 16.68
CA TYR A 75 6.80 -9.29 17.95
C TYR A 75 6.94 -7.81 18.29
N LEU A 76 8.13 -7.25 18.13
CA LEU A 76 8.37 -5.81 18.36
C LEU A 76 7.51 -4.95 17.44
N ALA A 77 7.47 -5.27 16.16
CA ALA A 77 6.67 -4.55 15.17
C ALA A 77 5.17 -4.58 15.51
N THR A 78 4.66 -5.76 15.86
CA THR A 78 3.25 -5.94 16.25
C THR A 78 2.93 -5.19 17.55
N LEU A 79 3.84 -5.18 18.52
CA LEU A 79 3.67 -4.41 19.76
C LEU A 79 3.68 -2.91 19.50
N ILE A 80 4.57 -2.40 18.65
CA ILE A 80 4.59 -0.96 18.26
C ILE A 80 3.25 -0.58 17.61
N PHE A 81 2.72 -1.41 16.72
CA PHE A 81 1.42 -1.16 16.11
C PHE A 81 0.29 -1.18 17.15
N ALA A 82 0.28 -2.16 18.06
CA ALA A 82 -0.71 -2.25 19.13
C ALA A 82 -0.65 -1.02 20.07
N VAL A 83 0.54 -0.56 20.43
CA VAL A 83 0.73 0.68 21.22
C VAL A 83 0.17 1.89 20.48
N GLY A 84 0.39 1.99 19.17
CA GLY A 84 -0.22 3.02 18.34
C GLY A 84 -1.76 2.98 18.37
N CYS A 85 -2.36 1.77 18.34
CA CYS A 85 -3.80 1.60 18.46
C CYS A 85 -4.32 2.05 19.83
N ILE A 86 -3.68 1.62 20.93
CA ILE A 86 -4.05 1.99 22.29
C ILE A 86 -3.95 3.52 22.46
N GLY A 87 -2.86 4.10 22.00
CA GLY A 87 -2.60 5.54 22.11
C GLY A 87 -3.65 6.41 21.40
N LEU A 88 -4.18 5.96 20.27
CA LEU A 88 -5.28 6.65 19.58
C LEU A 88 -6.54 6.79 20.46
N GLY A 89 -6.78 5.83 21.36
CA GLY A 89 -7.92 5.85 22.26
C GLY A 89 -7.68 6.58 23.60
N MET A 90 -6.42 6.76 24.02
CA MET A 90 -6.10 7.32 25.34
C MET A 90 -6.12 8.84 25.37
N MET A 91 -5.76 9.51 24.29
CA MET A 91 -5.57 10.96 24.26
C MET A 91 -6.30 11.55 23.06
N VAL A 92 -7.29 12.39 23.35
CA VAL A 92 -8.08 13.08 22.32
C VAL A 92 -7.39 14.38 21.92
N GLY A 93 -7.19 14.57 20.61
CA GLY A 93 -6.65 15.80 20.06
C GLY A 93 -5.80 15.57 18.81
N PHE A 94 -5.80 16.55 17.92
CA PHE A 94 -5.14 16.46 16.61
C PHE A 94 -3.66 16.03 16.69
N TRP A 95 -2.85 16.66 17.54
CA TRP A 95 -1.44 16.34 17.69
C TRP A 95 -1.18 14.96 18.27
N SER A 96 -2.06 14.51 19.17
CA SER A 96 -2.00 13.17 19.73
C SER A 96 -2.31 12.11 18.65
N TRP A 97 -3.39 12.29 17.89
CA TRP A 97 -3.77 11.37 16.81
C TRP A 97 -2.70 11.30 15.72
N LEU A 98 -2.11 12.43 15.36
CA LEU A 98 -0.99 12.49 14.41
C LEU A 98 0.21 11.68 14.91
N SER A 99 0.57 11.81 16.19
CA SER A 99 1.70 11.09 16.79
C SER A 99 1.44 9.58 16.88
N TRP A 100 0.25 9.17 17.32
CA TRP A 100 -0.08 7.76 17.44
C TRP A 100 -0.27 7.08 16.09
N ARG A 101 -0.77 7.80 15.08
CA ARG A 101 -0.82 7.30 13.70
C ARG A 101 0.58 7.11 13.11
N PHE A 102 1.51 8.00 13.40
CA PHE A 102 2.92 7.82 13.03
C PHE A 102 3.49 6.53 13.65
N ILE A 103 3.29 6.31 14.96
CA ILE A 103 3.76 5.10 15.65
C ILE A 103 3.10 3.84 15.05
N ALA A 104 1.80 3.87 14.79
CA ALA A 104 1.10 2.76 14.12
C ALA A 104 1.68 2.51 12.72
N GLY A 105 2.01 3.55 11.97
CA GLY A 105 2.69 3.45 10.68
C GLY A 105 4.04 2.76 10.77
N VAL A 106 4.88 3.15 11.73
CA VAL A 106 6.17 2.48 11.98
C VAL A 106 5.98 0.99 12.20
N GLY A 107 5.08 0.61 13.12
CA GLY A 107 4.79 -0.79 13.42
C GLY A 107 4.28 -1.55 12.20
N CYS A 108 3.37 -0.96 11.44
CA CYS A 108 2.81 -1.55 10.24
C CYS A 108 3.88 -1.87 9.19
N ALA A 109 4.73 -0.90 8.84
CA ALA A 109 5.78 -1.11 7.86
C ALA A 109 6.79 -2.18 8.33
N MET A 110 7.14 -2.17 9.61
CA MET A 110 8.00 -3.19 10.17
C MET A 110 7.38 -4.60 10.04
N ILE A 111 6.08 -4.76 10.28
CA ILE A 111 5.37 -6.04 10.08
C ILE A 111 5.53 -6.52 8.65
N TRP A 112 5.22 -5.65 7.66
CA TRP A 112 5.29 -6.01 6.24
C TRP A 112 6.70 -6.43 5.83
N VAL A 113 7.71 -5.64 6.17
CA VAL A 113 9.10 -5.92 5.80
C VAL A 113 9.61 -7.21 6.47
N VAL A 114 9.25 -7.45 7.74
CA VAL A 114 9.65 -8.68 8.44
C VAL A 114 9.00 -9.91 7.80
N VAL A 115 7.69 -9.86 7.52
CA VAL A 115 6.96 -10.99 6.93
C VAL A 115 7.49 -11.30 5.52
N GLU A 116 7.62 -10.28 4.67
CA GLU A 116 8.13 -10.43 3.31
C GLU A 116 9.55 -11.01 3.32
N SER A 117 10.46 -10.44 4.12
CA SER A 117 11.83 -10.91 4.24
C SER A 117 11.89 -12.35 4.76
N ALA A 118 11.07 -12.68 5.76
CA ALA A 118 11.01 -14.02 6.32
C ALA A 118 10.53 -15.05 5.29
N LEU A 119 9.52 -14.72 4.47
CA LEU A 119 9.05 -15.57 3.38
C LEU A 119 10.10 -15.75 2.29
N MET A 120 10.79 -14.68 1.92
CA MET A 120 11.88 -14.75 0.93
C MET A 120 13.04 -15.62 1.41
N CYS A 121 13.40 -15.54 2.71
CA CYS A 121 14.45 -16.38 3.30
C CYS A 121 14.01 -17.83 3.53
N SER A 122 12.72 -18.09 3.71
CA SER A 122 12.17 -19.44 3.88
C SER A 122 12.03 -20.21 2.55
N GLY A 123 12.10 -19.49 1.43
CA GLY A 123 11.92 -20.03 0.08
C GLY A 123 13.23 -20.36 -0.63
N THR A 124 13.19 -21.38 -1.48
CA THR A 124 14.23 -21.64 -2.49
C THR A 124 13.98 -20.76 -3.72
N SER A 125 14.98 -20.62 -4.60
CA SER A 125 14.85 -19.85 -5.85
C SER A 125 13.60 -20.26 -6.68
N ASN A 126 13.23 -21.54 -6.63
CA ASN A 126 12.11 -22.08 -7.41
C ASN A 126 10.72 -21.85 -6.80
N ASN A 127 10.61 -21.55 -5.50
CA ASN A 127 9.32 -21.42 -4.81
C ASN A 127 9.07 -20.03 -4.19
N ARG A 128 10.06 -19.14 -4.20
CA ARG A 128 9.91 -17.75 -3.68
C ARG A 128 8.72 -17.02 -4.31
N GLY A 129 8.55 -17.14 -5.63
CA GLY A 129 7.42 -16.52 -6.33
C GLY A 129 6.05 -17.02 -5.82
N ARG A 130 5.93 -18.32 -5.50
CA ARG A 130 4.70 -18.89 -4.93
C ARG A 130 4.44 -18.39 -3.51
N LEU A 131 5.49 -18.23 -2.70
CA LEU A 131 5.37 -17.70 -1.34
C LEU A 131 4.95 -16.24 -1.34
N LEU A 132 5.52 -15.42 -2.23
CA LEU A 132 5.11 -14.02 -2.39
C LEU A 132 3.68 -13.89 -2.96
N ALA A 133 3.29 -14.78 -3.87
CA ALA A 133 1.90 -14.82 -4.36
C ALA A 133 0.91 -15.16 -3.24
N ALA A 134 1.24 -16.14 -2.37
CA ALA A 134 0.43 -16.48 -1.21
C ALA A 134 0.35 -15.31 -0.21
N TYR A 135 1.46 -14.62 0.04
CA TYR A 135 1.52 -13.41 0.85
C TYR A 135 0.57 -12.33 0.33
N MET A 136 0.65 -12.02 -0.97
CA MET A 136 -0.23 -11.03 -1.59
C MET A 136 -1.70 -11.44 -1.55
N MET A 137 -1.99 -12.74 -1.76
CA MET A 137 -3.36 -13.25 -1.66
C MET A 137 -3.92 -13.08 -0.25
N VAL A 138 -3.15 -13.46 0.78
CA VAL A 138 -3.57 -13.29 2.19
C VAL A 138 -3.78 -11.82 2.52
N TYR A 139 -2.88 -10.95 2.06
CA TYR A 139 -3.01 -9.50 2.23
C TYR A 139 -4.32 -8.97 1.61
N TYR A 140 -4.59 -9.27 0.35
CA TYR A 140 -5.79 -8.76 -0.32
C TYR A 140 -7.07 -9.36 0.26
N VAL A 141 -7.10 -10.68 0.51
CA VAL A 141 -8.26 -11.33 1.13
C VAL A 141 -8.52 -10.73 2.53
N GLY A 142 -7.48 -10.58 3.34
CA GLY A 142 -7.58 -9.94 4.65
C GLY A 142 -8.11 -8.52 4.57
N THR A 143 -7.63 -7.74 3.59
CA THR A 143 -8.10 -6.36 3.38
C THR A 143 -9.57 -6.30 2.95
N VAL A 144 -10.01 -7.17 2.04
CA VAL A 144 -11.44 -7.24 1.63
C VAL A 144 -12.32 -7.64 2.80
N LEU A 145 -11.92 -8.67 3.56
CA LEU A 145 -12.66 -9.09 4.76
C LEU A 145 -12.74 -7.96 5.80
N ALA A 146 -11.65 -7.20 5.97
CA ALA A 146 -11.64 -6.03 6.85
C ALA A 146 -12.66 -4.96 6.41
N GLN A 147 -12.74 -4.65 5.11
CA GLN A 147 -13.71 -3.69 4.60
C GLN A 147 -15.16 -4.16 4.80
N LEU A 148 -15.41 -5.46 4.61
CA LEU A 148 -16.73 -6.05 4.90
C LEU A 148 -17.05 -6.02 6.40
N LEU A 149 -16.03 -6.20 7.28
CA LEU A 149 -16.20 -6.02 8.71
C LEU A 149 -16.54 -4.56 9.07
N VAL A 150 -15.85 -3.58 8.49
CA VAL A 150 -16.14 -2.16 8.69
C VAL A 150 -17.61 -1.85 8.40
N SER A 151 -18.21 -2.49 7.38
CA SER A 151 -19.63 -2.32 7.08
C SER A 151 -20.60 -2.81 8.19
N LYS A 152 -20.10 -3.55 9.16
CA LYS A 152 -20.88 -4.12 10.29
C LYS A 152 -20.46 -3.58 11.64
N LEU A 153 -19.29 -2.96 11.73
CA LEU A 153 -18.77 -2.39 12.98
C LEU A 153 -19.40 -1.01 13.25
N PRO A 154 -19.53 -0.62 14.53
CA PRO A 154 -19.88 0.75 14.85
C PRO A 154 -18.77 1.70 14.37
N THR A 155 -19.15 2.90 13.98
CA THR A 155 -18.21 3.94 13.52
C THR A 155 -17.49 4.65 14.65
N ASP A 156 -17.94 4.45 15.88
CA ASP A 156 -17.20 4.92 17.04
C ASP A 156 -15.89 4.14 17.17
N LEU A 157 -14.79 4.83 16.89
CA LEU A 157 -13.45 4.26 16.94
C LEU A 157 -13.11 3.74 18.34
N MET A 158 -13.61 4.41 19.40
CA MET A 158 -13.29 4.03 20.78
C MET A 158 -13.83 2.65 21.14
N SER A 159 -14.99 2.27 20.60
CA SER A 159 -15.56 0.94 20.80
C SER A 159 -14.85 -0.16 20.00
N VAL A 160 -14.23 0.20 18.88
CA VAL A 160 -13.57 -0.75 17.97
C VAL A 160 -12.08 -0.94 18.29
N LEU A 161 -11.40 0.06 18.86
CA LEU A 161 -9.97 0.00 19.19
C LEU A 161 -9.57 -1.18 20.09
N PRO A 162 -10.32 -1.55 21.14
CA PRO A 162 -9.99 -2.72 21.96
C PRO A 162 -9.98 -4.01 21.13
N TRP A 163 -10.96 -4.15 20.21
CA TRP A 163 -11.02 -5.30 19.31
C TRP A 163 -9.86 -5.32 18.32
N VAL A 164 -9.56 -4.18 17.66
CA VAL A 164 -8.41 -4.04 16.75
C VAL A 164 -7.10 -4.39 17.48
N THR A 165 -6.94 -3.90 18.70
CA THR A 165 -5.75 -4.18 19.51
C THR A 165 -5.66 -5.67 19.88
N ALA A 166 -6.77 -6.29 20.29
CA ALA A 166 -6.81 -7.71 20.60
C ALA A 166 -6.48 -8.58 19.40
N VAL A 167 -7.04 -8.29 18.21
CA VAL A 167 -6.73 -9.01 16.96
C VAL A 167 -5.27 -8.80 16.57
N THR A 168 -4.73 -7.59 16.73
CA THR A 168 -3.31 -7.29 16.51
C THR A 168 -2.42 -8.17 17.40
N LEU A 169 -2.68 -8.22 18.70
CA LEU A 169 -1.91 -9.04 19.62
C LEU A 169 -2.09 -10.54 19.35
N ALA A 170 -3.29 -10.97 18.96
CA ALA A 170 -3.54 -12.35 18.51
C ALA A 170 -2.70 -12.73 17.30
N GLY A 171 -2.31 -11.78 16.46
CA GLY A 171 -1.38 -12.00 15.34
C GLY A 171 0.02 -12.49 15.77
N ILE A 172 0.40 -12.33 17.04
CA ILE A 172 1.66 -12.85 17.59
C ILE A 172 1.55 -14.37 17.86
N LEU A 173 0.37 -14.86 18.26
CA LEU A 173 0.18 -16.23 18.74
C LEU A 173 0.68 -17.31 17.77
N PRO A 174 0.41 -17.24 16.45
CA PRO A 174 0.88 -18.28 15.52
C PRO A 174 2.41 -18.45 15.54
N LEU A 175 3.17 -17.34 15.66
CA LEU A 175 4.63 -17.39 15.65
C LEU A 175 5.25 -17.81 16.98
N LEU A 176 4.52 -17.84 18.06
CA LEU A 176 5.02 -18.40 19.34
C LEU A 176 5.33 -19.91 19.22
N PHE A 177 4.62 -20.61 18.33
CA PHE A 177 4.75 -22.06 18.13
C PHE A 177 5.78 -22.45 17.09
N THR A 178 6.52 -21.49 16.52
CA THR A 178 7.52 -21.76 15.47
C THR A 178 8.67 -20.77 15.52
N ARG A 179 9.81 -21.18 14.96
CA ARG A 179 10.95 -20.30 14.73
C ARG A 179 11.25 -20.23 13.24
N ILE A 180 11.34 -19.01 12.74
CA ILE A 180 11.82 -18.75 11.38
C ILE A 180 13.34 -18.80 11.45
N VAL A 181 13.93 -19.68 10.64
CA VAL A 181 15.39 -19.84 10.62
C VAL A 181 16.01 -18.57 10.07
N ASN A 182 16.88 -17.94 10.86
CA ASN A 182 17.74 -16.87 10.38
C ASN A 182 18.84 -17.50 9.51
N GLN A 183 18.58 -17.67 8.22
CA GLN A 183 19.69 -17.79 7.29
C GLN A 183 20.33 -16.40 7.27
N HIS A 184 21.57 -16.32 7.71
CA HIS A 184 22.38 -15.12 7.61
C HIS A 184 22.28 -14.66 6.16
N SER A 185 21.67 -13.51 5.95
CA SER A 185 21.81 -12.83 4.67
C SER A 185 23.29 -12.48 4.56
N GLU A 186 24.00 -13.30 3.76
CA GLU A 186 25.29 -12.91 3.23
C GLU A 186 25.18 -11.46 2.76
N HIS A 187 26.19 -10.70 3.06
CA HIS A 187 26.37 -9.29 2.75
C HIS A 187 25.52 -8.84 1.55
N GLN A 188 24.33 -8.30 1.80
CA GLN A 188 23.76 -7.38 0.85
C GLN A 188 24.64 -6.14 0.94
N ASP A 189 25.57 -6.02 0.01
CA ASP A 189 26.24 -4.77 -0.24
C ASP A 189 25.17 -3.69 -0.26
N THR A 190 25.31 -2.68 0.59
CA THR A 190 24.42 -1.54 0.66
C THR A 190 24.57 -0.73 -0.62
N THR A 191 24.00 -1.27 -1.70
CA THR A 191 23.91 -0.54 -2.97
C THR A 191 23.13 0.74 -2.69
N ARG A 192 23.79 1.86 -2.97
CA ARG A 192 23.24 3.19 -2.63
C ARG A 192 21.92 3.41 -3.38
N ILE A 193 20.85 3.65 -2.66
CA ILE A 193 19.49 3.90 -3.20
C ILE A 193 19.47 5.15 -4.08
N TRP A 194 20.24 6.18 -3.72
CA TRP A 194 20.24 7.49 -4.38
C TRP A 194 20.61 7.48 -5.87
N PRO A 195 21.62 6.71 -6.33
CA PRO A 195 21.90 6.57 -7.76
C PRO A 195 20.74 5.94 -8.55
N MET A 196 19.98 5.02 -7.92
CA MET A 196 18.84 4.35 -8.57
C MET A 196 17.71 5.33 -8.87
N LEU A 197 17.43 6.27 -7.97
CA LEU A 197 16.41 7.32 -8.18
C LEU A 197 16.78 8.25 -9.34
N LYS A 198 18.07 8.45 -9.61
CA LYS A 198 18.58 9.31 -10.68
C LYS A 198 18.74 8.60 -12.02
N LEU A 199 18.57 7.30 -12.08
CA LEU A 199 18.81 6.50 -13.29
C LEU A 199 17.82 6.88 -14.41
N ARG A 200 18.33 7.51 -15.46
CA ARG A 200 17.49 7.99 -16.59
C ARG A 200 16.65 6.89 -17.24
N GLN A 201 17.20 5.68 -17.30
CA GLN A 201 16.53 4.53 -17.92
C GLN A 201 15.32 4.05 -17.11
N ALA A 202 15.36 4.11 -15.76
CA ALA A 202 14.30 3.69 -14.87
C ALA A 202 13.33 4.83 -14.46
N ARG A 203 13.61 6.08 -14.88
CA ARG A 203 12.91 7.29 -14.43
C ARG A 203 11.39 7.22 -14.58
N LEU A 204 10.88 6.63 -15.65
CA LEU A 204 9.43 6.48 -15.85
C LEU A 204 8.81 5.53 -14.83
N GLY A 205 9.50 4.44 -14.46
CA GLY A 205 9.03 3.55 -13.40
C GLY A 205 9.07 4.20 -12.03
N VAL A 206 10.14 4.96 -11.72
CA VAL A 206 10.23 5.75 -10.47
C VAL A 206 9.05 6.73 -10.38
N ASN A 207 8.79 7.49 -11.44
CA ASN A 207 7.64 8.40 -11.49
C ASN A 207 6.31 7.65 -11.38
N GLY A 208 6.19 6.47 -12.02
CA GLY A 208 5.02 5.62 -11.92
C GLY A 208 4.74 5.14 -10.49
N CYS A 209 5.79 4.83 -9.74
CA CYS A 209 5.66 4.46 -8.32
C CYS A 209 5.22 5.66 -7.48
N ILE A 210 5.74 6.88 -7.72
CA ILE A 210 5.26 8.09 -7.03
C ILE A 210 3.78 8.33 -7.33
N ILE A 211 3.39 8.28 -8.59
CA ILE A 211 1.98 8.49 -9.00
C ILE A 211 1.07 7.42 -8.41
N SER A 212 1.49 6.16 -8.43
CA SER A 212 0.74 5.09 -7.77
C SER A 212 0.57 5.33 -6.27
N GLY A 213 1.61 5.83 -5.61
CA GLY A 213 1.54 6.23 -4.19
C GLY A 213 0.53 7.35 -3.96
N ILE A 214 0.53 8.39 -4.79
CA ILE A 214 -0.46 9.48 -4.72
C ILE A 214 -1.88 8.94 -4.91
N VAL A 215 -2.09 8.11 -5.94
CA VAL A 215 -3.41 7.52 -6.27
C VAL A 215 -3.92 6.67 -5.12
N LEU A 216 -3.15 5.68 -4.69
CA LEU A 216 -3.58 4.74 -3.65
C LEU A 216 -3.65 5.38 -2.26
N GLY A 217 -2.68 6.24 -1.92
CA GLY A 217 -2.69 6.97 -0.66
C GLY A 217 -3.92 7.87 -0.53
N SER A 218 -4.28 8.59 -1.60
CA SER A 218 -5.46 9.45 -1.61
C SER A 218 -6.77 8.64 -1.58
N LEU A 219 -6.85 7.53 -2.35
CA LEU A 219 -8.02 6.66 -2.34
C LEU A 219 -8.22 6.01 -0.96
N TYR A 220 -7.19 5.42 -0.36
CA TYR A 220 -7.32 4.82 0.97
C TYR A 220 -7.58 5.85 2.07
N GLY A 221 -6.90 6.99 2.01
CA GLY A 221 -6.98 7.99 3.07
C GLY A 221 -8.23 8.87 3.01
N LEU A 222 -8.76 9.16 1.82
CA LEU A 222 -9.81 10.16 1.63
C LEU A 222 -11.10 9.64 1.01
N MET A 223 -11.12 8.43 0.40
CA MET A 223 -12.36 7.87 -0.15
C MET A 223 -13.42 7.63 0.94
N PRO A 224 -13.11 7.10 2.12
CA PRO A 224 -14.10 6.99 3.20
C PRO A 224 -14.71 8.34 3.55
N LEU A 225 -13.89 9.39 3.64
CA LEU A 225 -14.34 10.75 3.91
C LEU A 225 -15.22 11.30 2.78
N TYR A 226 -14.80 11.13 1.52
CA TYR A 226 -15.59 11.52 0.35
C TYR A 226 -16.97 10.87 0.34
N LEU A 227 -17.05 9.56 0.60
CA LEU A 227 -18.31 8.82 0.64
C LEU A 227 -19.19 9.28 1.82
N ASN A 228 -18.59 9.58 2.97
CA ASN A 228 -19.31 10.13 4.12
C ASN A 228 -19.95 11.50 3.80
N HIS A 229 -19.19 12.43 3.20
CA HIS A 229 -19.70 13.73 2.77
C HIS A 229 -20.80 13.63 1.71
N ARG A 230 -20.86 12.52 0.96
CA ARG A 230 -21.93 12.21 0.01
C ARG A 230 -23.16 11.57 0.67
N GLY A 231 -23.16 11.42 1.99
CA GLY A 231 -24.27 10.84 2.74
C GLY A 231 -24.38 9.31 2.61
N VAL A 232 -23.32 8.63 2.18
CA VAL A 232 -23.25 7.16 2.17
C VAL A 232 -23.18 6.70 3.61
N SER A 233 -24.02 5.74 4.00
CA SER A 233 -23.99 5.16 5.35
C SER A 233 -22.66 4.48 5.62
N ASP A 234 -22.27 4.38 6.89
CA ASP A 234 -21.02 3.77 7.31
C ASP A 234 -20.87 2.32 6.81
N ALA A 235 -21.97 1.55 6.88
CA ALA A 235 -22.02 0.21 6.29
C ALA A 235 -21.78 0.23 4.77
N GLY A 236 -22.33 1.24 4.07
CA GLY A 236 -22.11 1.46 2.65
C GLY A 236 -20.66 1.82 2.33
N ILE A 237 -20.00 2.62 3.18
CA ILE A 237 -18.58 2.98 3.00
C ILE A 237 -17.69 1.72 3.03
N GLY A 238 -17.87 0.85 4.04
CA GLY A 238 -17.14 -0.41 4.09
C GLY A 238 -17.36 -1.28 2.85
N PHE A 239 -18.61 -1.36 2.36
CA PHE A 239 -18.94 -2.08 1.13
C PHE A 239 -18.23 -1.51 -0.10
N TRP A 240 -18.27 -0.19 -0.31
CA TRP A 240 -17.63 0.45 -1.45
C TRP A 240 -16.11 0.36 -1.40
N MET A 241 -15.52 0.44 -0.21
CA MET A 241 -14.09 0.18 -0.03
C MET A 241 -13.74 -1.28 -0.36
N ALA A 242 -14.58 -2.25 0.00
CA ALA A 242 -14.39 -3.63 -0.38
C ALA A 242 -14.47 -3.82 -1.91
N VAL A 243 -15.39 -3.17 -2.59
CA VAL A 243 -15.47 -3.17 -4.07
C VAL A 243 -14.19 -2.63 -4.69
N LEU A 244 -13.69 -1.49 -4.21
CA LEU A 244 -12.46 -0.87 -4.69
C LEU A 244 -11.25 -1.80 -4.55
N VAL A 245 -11.07 -2.42 -3.38
CA VAL A 245 -9.93 -3.31 -3.09
C VAL A 245 -10.06 -4.64 -3.85
N SER A 246 -11.27 -5.21 -3.91
CA SER A 246 -11.52 -6.45 -4.66
C SER A 246 -11.18 -6.30 -6.14
N ALA A 247 -11.45 -5.14 -6.73
CA ALA A 247 -11.07 -4.84 -8.10
C ALA A 247 -9.55 -4.94 -8.32
N GLY A 248 -8.74 -4.53 -7.32
CA GLY A 248 -7.29 -4.71 -7.34
C GLY A 248 -6.90 -6.19 -7.45
N ILE A 249 -7.56 -7.07 -6.69
CA ILE A 249 -7.30 -8.52 -6.75
C ILE A 249 -7.60 -9.07 -8.15
N PHE A 250 -8.79 -8.79 -8.67
CA PHE A 250 -9.21 -9.26 -9.99
C PHE A 250 -8.37 -8.66 -11.12
N GLY A 251 -7.84 -7.44 -10.94
CA GLY A 251 -6.97 -6.77 -11.91
C GLY A 251 -5.55 -7.33 -11.97
N GLN A 252 -5.01 -7.86 -10.87
CA GLN A 252 -3.59 -8.28 -10.78
C GLN A 252 -3.21 -9.30 -11.86
N TRP A 253 -3.97 -10.37 -11.97
CA TRP A 253 -3.64 -11.44 -12.88
C TRP A 253 -3.79 -11.09 -14.36
N PRO A 254 -4.93 -10.54 -14.84
CA PRO A 254 -5.05 -10.16 -16.25
C PRO A 254 -4.10 -9.06 -16.66
N ILE A 255 -3.90 -8.03 -15.82
CA ILE A 255 -3.02 -6.91 -16.13
C ILE A 255 -1.56 -7.36 -16.15
N GLY A 256 -1.14 -8.24 -15.22
CA GLY A 256 0.19 -8.84 -15.24
C GLY A 256 0.44 -9.62 -16.54
N ARG A 257 -0.50 -10.47 -16.98
CA ARG A 257 -0.40 -11.19 -18.26
C ARG A 257 -0.38 -10.28 -19.49
N LEU A 258 -1.18 -9.23 -19.47
CA LEU A 258 -1.17 -8.24 -20.55
C LEU A 258 0.18 -7.52 -20.60
N ALA A 259 0.77 -7.19 -19.45
CA ALA A 259 2.07 -6.55 -19.35
C ALA A 259 3.20 -7.44 -19.90
N ASP A 260 3.15 -8.73 -19.62
CA ASP A 260 4.12 -9.70 -20.17
C ASP A 260 3.93 -9.94 -21.66
N ARG A 261 2.69 -9.92 -22.18
CA ARG A 261 2.38 -10.18 -23.58
C ARG A 261 2.58 -8.98 -24.50
N TYR A 262 2.15 -7.80 -24.08
CA TYR A 262 2.11 -6.58 -24.91
C TYR A 262 3.19 -5.56 -24.54
N GLY A 263 3.97 -5.87 -23.50
CA GLY A 263 5.01 -4.98 -22.96
C GLY A 263 4.48 -4.01 -21.91
N ARG A 264 5.28 -3.85 -20.87
CA ARG A 264 4.90 -3.09 -19.67
C ARG A 264 4.62 -1.62 -19.92
N LEU A 265 5.33 -1.00 -20.88
CA LEU A 265 5.13 0.42 -21.20
C LEU A 265 3.74 0.69 -21.80
N LEU A 266 3.28 -0.18 -22.72
CA LEU A 266 1.94 -0.05 -23.31
C LEU A 266 0.86 -0.24 -22.26
N VAL A 267 1.02 -1.26 -21.41
CA VAL A 267 0.05 -1.52 -20.33
C VAL A 267 0.01 -0.38 -19.33
N LEU A 268 1.15 0.23 -18.97
CA LEU A 268 1.18 1.43 -18.12
C LEU A 268 0.38 2.59 -18.72
N ARG A 269 0.51 2.83 -20.03
CA ARG A 269 -0.27 3.89 -20.73
C ARG A 269 -1.77 3.61 -20.63
N VAL A 270 -2.17 2.40 -20.92
CA VAL A 270 -3.58 1.98 -20.86
C VAL A 270 -4.10 2.09 -19.43
N GLN A 271 -3.35 1.60 -18.43
CA GLN A 271 -3.76 1.69 -17.03
C GLN A 271 -3.95 3.14 -16.56
N VAL A 272 -2.98 4.01 -16.84
CA VAL A 272 -3.06 5.42 -16.46
C VAL A 272 -4.26 6.12 -17.14
N PHE A 273 -4.51 5.80 -18.40
CA PHE A 273 -5.68 6.28 -19.12
C PHE A 273 -6.99 5.78 -18.48
N VAL A 274 -7.04 4.51 -18.10
CA VAL A 274 -8.19 3.91 -17.40
C VAL A 274 -8.40 4.53 -16.02
N VAL A 275 -7.33 4.87 -15.28
CA VAL A 275 -7.43 5.62 -14.02
C VAL A 275 -8.11 6.98 -14.26
N ILE A 276 -7.69 7.71 -15.30
CA ILE A 276 -8.29 8.99 -15.65
C ILE A 276 -9.79 8.82 -15.97
N LEU A 277 -10.14 7.82 -16.79
CA LEU A 277 -11.55 7.54 -17.11
C LEU A 277 -12.37 7.16 -15.86
N GLY A 278 -11.80 6.36 -14.95
CA GLY A 278 -12.44 6.02 -13.68
C GLY A 278 -12.70 7.26 -12.81
N CYS A 279 -11.74 8.18 -12.73
CA CYS A 279 -11.94 9.47 -12.05
C CYS A 279 -13.03 10.32 -12.71
N LEU A 280 -13.04 10.43 -14.02
CA LEU A 280 -14.08 11.17 -14.76
C LEU A 280 -15.48 10.53 -14.57
N ALA A 281 -15.56 9.19 -14.54
CA ALA A 281 -16.80 8.48 -14.26
C ALA A 281 -17.33 8.79 -12.84
N MET A 282 -16.43 8.88 -11.84
CA MET A 282 -16.83 9.29 -10.48
C MET A 282 -17.33 10.73 -10.42
N LEU A 283 -16.77 11.63 -11.24
CA LEU A 283 -17.21 13.04 -11.33
C LEU A 283 -18.55 13.20 -12.05
N SER A 284 -18.83 12.34 -13.04
CA SER A 284 -20.06 12.40 -13.84
C SER A 284 -21.29 11.79 -13.17
N HIS A 285 -21.17 11.33 -11.91
CA HIS A 285 -22.22 10.60 -11.19
C HIS A 285 -22.69 9.33 -11.91
N ALA A 286 -21.87 8.76 -12.78
CA ALA A 286 -22.07 7.44 -13.38
C ALA A 286 -22.21 6.37 -12.28
N ALA A 287 -22.69 5.20 -12.64
CA ALA A 287 -22.87 4.11 -11.70
C ALA A 287 -21.59 3.87 -10.87
N MET A 288 -21.67 4.09 -9.56
CA MET A 288 -20.52 4.12 -8.65
C MET A 288 -19.76 2.78 -8.63
N ALA A 289 -20.48 1.66 -8.70
CA ALA A 289 -19.87 0.33 -8.67
C ALA A 289 -18.87 0.09 -9.82
N PRO A 290 -19.24 0.25 -11.11
CA PRO A 290 -18.29 0.05 -12.20
C PRO A 290 -17.17 1.08 -12.19
N ALA A 291 -17.44 2.34 -11.81
CA ALA A 291 -16.40 3.36 -11.74
C ALA A 291 -15.35 3.03 -10.68
N LEU A 292 -15.75 2.64 -9.47
CA LEU A 292 -14.86 2.22 -8.40
C LEU A 292 -14.11 0.93 -8.74
N PHE A 293 -14.79 -0.04 -9.40
CA PHE A 293 -14.15 -1.27 -9.81
C PHE A 293 -13.05 -1.03 -10.83
N VAL A 294 -13.31 -0.22 -11.86
CA VAL A 294 -12.32 0.14 -12.88
C VAL A 294 -11.15 0.92 -12.28
N LEU A 295 -11.45 1.90 -11.41
CA LEU A 295 -10.44 2.71 -10.72
C LEU A 295 -9.58 1.85 -9.79
N GLY A 296 -10.18 0.91 -9.05
CA GLY A 296 -9.47 -0.04 -8.20
C GLY A 296 -8.59 -0.98 -9.03
N ALA A 297 -9.13 -1.62 -10.06
CA ALA A 297 -8.38 -2.56 -10.89
C ALA A 297 -7.13 -1.90 -11.52
N ALA A 298 -7.27 -0.71 -12.07
CA ALA A 298 -6.15 0.02 -12.67
C ALA A 298 -5.20 0.62 -11.63
N GLY A 299 -5.71 1.21 -10.54
CA GLY A 299 -4.92 1.88 -9.52
C GLY A 299 -4.02 0.94 -8.72
N PHE A 300 -4.58 -0.19 -8.23
CA PHE A 300 -3.83 -1.16 -7.42
C PHE A 300 -2.75 -1.92 -8.21
N THR A 301 -2.92 -2.03 -9.51
CA THR A 301 -1.96 -2.74 -10.37
C THR A 301 -0.91 -1.81 -10.99
N LEU A 302 -1.06 -0.49 -10.83
CA LEU A 302 -0.13 0.49 -11.40
C LEU A 302 1.28 0.36 -10.80
N TYR A 303 1.37 0.23 -9.47
CA TYR A 303 2.66 0.08 -8.78
C TYR A 303 3.46 -1.15 -9.25
N PRO A 304 2.90 -2.38 -9.22
CA PRO A 304 3.64 -3.56 -9.66
C PRO A 304 4.11 -3.48 -11.11
N VAL A 305 3.31 -2.93 -12.02
CA VAL A 305 3.70 -2.80 -13.44
C VAL A 305 4.79 -1.75 -13.62
N ALA A 306 4.69 -0.60 -12.93
CA ALA A 306 5.72 0.45 -12.95
C ALA A 306 7.05 -0.05 -12.36
N MET A 307 6.98 -0.77 -11.25
CA MET A 307 8.13 -1.40 -10.59
C MET A 307 8.79 -2.41 -11.51
N ALA A 308 8.01 -3.31 -12.09
CA ALA A 308 8.52 -4.33 -13.00
C ALA A 308 9.18 -3.71 -14.24
N TRP A 309 8.62 -2.62 -14.78
CA TRP A 309 9.22 -1.89 -15.89
C TRP A 309 10.55 -1.24 -15.50
N ALA A 310 10.66 -0.64 -14.31
CA ALA A 310 11.92 -0.05 -13.83
C ALA A 310 13.00 -1.11 -13.60
N CYS A 311 12.62 -2.25 -13.02
CA CYS A 311 13.54 -3.36 -12.74
C CYS A 311 14.10 -4.01 -14.01
N GLU A 312 13.41 -3.95 -15.17
CA GLU A 312 13.95 -4.39 -16.46
C GLU A 312 15.12 -3.51 -16.97
N LYS A 313 15.28 -2.32 -16.44
CA LYS A 313 16.26 -1.33 -16.91
C LYS A 313 17.55 -1.30 -16.10
N VAL A 314 17.68 -2.23 -15.13
CA VAL A 314 18.84 -2.32 -14.24
C VAL A 314 19.46 -3.71 -14.28
N GLU A 315 20.73 -3.79 -13.97
CA GLU A 315 21.44 -5.07 -13.85
C GLU A 315 21.01 -5.86 -12.61
N HIS A 316 21.18 -7.17 -12.65
CA HIS A 316 20.70 -8.07 -11.61
C HIS A 316 21.20 -7.69 -10.21
N HIS A 317 22.46 -7.25 -10.07
CA HIS A 317 23.03 -6.83 -8.80
C HIS A 317 22.43 -5.52 -8.25
N GLN A 318 21.78 -4.71 -9.09
CA GLN A 318 21.13 -3.45 -8.72
C GLN A 318 19.64 -3.61 -8.36
N LEU A 319 19.05 -4.78 -8.59
CA LEU A 319 17.61 -5.01 -8.41
C LEU A 319 17.13 -4.69 -7.00
N VAL A 320 17.89 -5.07 -5.97
CA VAL A 320 17.52 -4.81 -4.57
C VAL A 320 17.49 -3.31 -4.29
N ALA A 321 18.52 -2.58 -4.70
CA ALA A 321 18.60 -1.13 -4.53
C ALA A 321 17.51 -0.41 -5.33
N MET A 322 17.22 -0.88 -6.53
CA MET A 322 16.12 -0.35 -7.35
C MET A 322 14.78 -0.59 -6.68
N ASN A 323 14.49 -1.78 -6.18
CA ASN A 323 13.26 -2.07 -5.47
C ASN A 323 13.07 -1.16 -4.24
N GLN A 324 14.12 -0.96 -3.44
CA GLN A 324 14.08 -0.03 -2.32
C GLN A 324 13.82 1.42 -2.77
N ALA A 325 14.44 1.87 -3.87
CA ALA A 325 14.22 3.20 -4.44
C ALA A 325 12.76 3.39 -4.92
N LEU A 326 12.17 2.35 -5.51
CA LEU A 326 10.78 2.36 -5.99
C LEU A 326 9.78 2.36 -4.84
N LEU A 327 10.04 1.57 -3.79
CA LEU A 327 9.22 1.58 -2.58
C LEU A 327 9.28 2.93 -1.87
N LEU A 328 10.48 3.53 -1.77
CA LEU A 328 10.65 4.89 -1.26
C LEU A 328 9.84 5.90 -2.09
N SER A 329 9.90 5.81 -3.40
CA SER A 329 9.15 6.66 -4.33
C SER A 329 7.64 6.54 -4.13
N TYR A 330 7.13 5.31 -4.01
CA TYR A 330 5.73 5.03 -3.69
C TYR A 330 5.33 5.64 -2.34
N THR A 331 6.16 5.47 -1.32
CA THR A 331 5.87 5.99 0.04
C THR A 331 5.83 7.52 0.06
N ILE A 332 6.74 8.19 -0.68
CA ILE A 332 6.71 9.66 -0.85
C ILE A 332 5.38 10.09 -1.51
N GLY A 333 4.96 9.39 -2.55
CA GLY A 333 3.66 9.65 -3.18
C GLY A 333 2.49 9.47 -2.22
N SER A 334 2.48 8.39 -1.46
CA SER A 334 1.44 8.08 -0.47
C SER A 334 1.42 9.05 0.72
N LEU A 335 2.57 9.65 1.04
CA LEU A 335 2.67 10.68 2.05
C LEU A 335 2.08 12.02 1.56
N LEU A 336 2.47 12.46 0.37
CA LEU A 336 2.08 13.76 -0.17
C LEU A 336 0.65 13.78 -0.72
N GLY A 337 0.19 12.66 -1.31
CA GLY A 337 -1.11 12.54 -1.96
C GLY A 337 -2.27 12.95 -1.06
N PRO A 338 -2.50 12.27 0.07
CA PRO A 338 -3.62 12.58 0.96
C PRO A 338 -3.58 14.00 1.52
N SER A 339 -2.41 14.49 1.95
CA SER A 339 -2.28 15.84 2.52
C SER A 339 -2.65 16.93 1.51
N LEU A 340 -2.04 16.90 0.32
CA LEU A 340 -2.31 17.90 -0.71
C LEU A 340 -3.75 17.83 -1.19
N THR A 341 -4.28 16.63 -1.41
CA THR A 341 -5.65 16.42 -1.85
C THR A 341 -6.64 16.89 -0.79
N ALA A 342 -6.41 16.58 0.49
CA ALA A 342 -7.28 16.99 1.58
C ALA A 342 -7.31 18.52 1.76
N MET A 343 -6.18 19.21 1.60
CA MET A 343 -6.13 20.68 1.61
C MET A 343 -6.97 21.30 0.49
N LEU A 344 -6.90 20.71 -0.71
CA LEU A 344 -7.70 21.17 -1.84
C LEU A 344 -9.20 20.90 -1.62
N MET A 345 -9.55 19.71 -1.12
CA MET A 345 -10.95 19.36 -0.79
C MET A 345 -11.53 20.32 0.24
N GLN A 346 -10.79 20.66 1.28
CA GLN A 346 -11.22 21.58 2.35
C GLN A 346 -11.55 22.98 1.81
N ASN A 347 -10.76 23.48 0.87
CA ASN A 347 -10.88 24.87 0.39
C ASN A 347 -11.88 25.04 -0.75
N TYR A 348 -12.20 23.94 -1.47
CA TYR A 348 -13.03 24.04 -2.69
C TYR A 348 -14.17 23.02 -2.71
N THR A 349 -13.89 21.74 -3.03
CA THR A 349 -14.92 20.70 -3.20
C THR A 349 -14.32 19.31 -3.04
N ASP A 350 -15.13 18.36 -2.55
CA ASP A 350 -14.74 16.96 -2.39
C ASP A 350 -14.38 16.27 -3.72
N ASN A 351 -14.92 16.77 -4.83
CA ASN A 351 -14.61 16.26 -6.17
C ASN A 351 -13.12 16.42 -6.54
N LEU A 352 -12.38 17.29 -5.82
CA LEU A 352 -10.93 17.45 -6.03
C LEU A 352 -10.14 16.20 -5.71
N LEU A 353 -10.69 15.23 -4.97
CA LEU A 353 -10.09 13.90 -4.85
C LEU A 353 -9.82 13.30 -6.23
N PHE A 354 -10.84 13.23 -7.08
CA PHE A 354 -10.73 12.63 -8.41
C PHE A 354 -10.04 13.53 -9.42
N ILE A 355 -10.24 14.84 -9.33
CA ILE A 355 -9.55 15.83 -10.19
C ILE A 355 -8.05 15.78 -9.96
N MET A 356 -7.59 15.71 -8.71
CA MET A 356 -6.16 15.62 -8.36
C MET A 356 -5.55 14.31 -8.89
N ILE A 357 -6.22 13.17 -8.66
CA ILE A 357 -5.78 11.86 -9.16
C ILE A 357 -5.73 11.88 -10.70
N ALA A 358 -6.74 12.39 -11.37
CA ALA A 358 -6.78 12.49 -12.82
C ALA A 358 -5.67 13.41 -13.37
N SER A 359 -5.41 14.55 -12.72
CA SER A 359 -4.40 15.52 -13.15
C SER A 359 -2.99 14.94 -13.05
N VAL A 360 -2.61 14.31 -11.93
CA VAL A 360 -1.29 13.70 -11.78
C VAL A 360 -1.13 12.49 -12.72
N SER A 361 -2.19 11.73 -12.93
CA SER A 361 -2.21 10.62 -13.89
C SER A 361 -2.07 11.13 -15.33
N PHE A 362 -2.71 12.23 -15.69
CA PHE A 362 -2.59 12.85 -16.99
C PHE A 362 -1.16 13.35 -17.26
N ILE A 363 -0.53 14.01 -16.29
CA ILE A 363 0.87 14.44 -16.40
C ILE A 363 1.78 13.22 -16.65
N TYR A 364 1.54 12.13 -15.90
CA TYR A 364 2.31 10.90 -16.08
C TYR A 364 2.05 10.26 -17.45
N LEU A 365 0.82 10.26 -17.94
CA LEU A 365 0.48 9.78 -19.28
C LEU A 365 1.25 10.55 -20.36
N LEU A 366 1.33 11.87 -20.25
CA LEU A 366 2.12 12.69 -21.17
C LEU A 366 3.61 12.33 -21.15
N MET A 367 4.18 12.04 -19.97
CA MET A 367 5.56 11.57 -19.83
C MET A 367 5.77 10.20 -20.52
N LEU A 368 4.81 9.29 -20.39
CA LEU A 368 4.83 7.97 -21.03
C LEU A 368 4.70 8.07 -22.57
N LEU A 369 3.94 9.02 -23.07
CA LEU A 369 3.75 9.21 -24.52
C LEU A 369 4.98 9.86 -25.18
N ARG A 370 5.63 10.83 -24.53
CA ARG A 370 6.84 11.48 -25.04
C ARG A 370 7.98 10.51 -25.32
N LYS A 371 8.09 9.42 -24.60
CA LYS A 371 9.11 8.38 -24.83
C LYS A 371 8.84 7.50 -26.08
N ALA A 372 7.64 7.51 -26.62
CA ALA A 372 7.32 6.78 -27.85
C ALA A 372 7.98 7.35 -29.11
N GLY A 373 8.40 8.63 -29.07
CA GLY A 373 9.08 9.30 -30.21
C GLY A 373 10.59 8.99 -30.33
N GLN A 374 11.17 8.28 -29.36
CA GLN A 374 12.56 7.83 -29.44
C GLN A 374 12.58 6.36 -29.90
N HIS A 375 12.79 6.13 -31.18
CA HIS A 375 12.95 4.81 -31.78
C HIS A 375 14.02 3.99 -31.04
N PRO A 376 13.80 2.70 -30.78
CA PRO A 376 14.88 1.82 -30.37
C PRO A 376 15.84 1.69 -31.55
N THR A 377 17.12 2.04 -31.38
CA THR A 377 18.17 1.61 -32.28
C THR A 377 18.12 0.09 -32.35
N PRO A 378 18.08 -0.52 -33.58
CA PRO A 378 18.12 -1.96 -33.68
C PRO A 378 19.44 -2.45 -33.11
N VAL A 379 19.35 -3.37 -32.14
CA VAL A 379 20.52 -4.11 -31.67
C VAL A 379 20.95 -4.97 -32.82
N ALA A 380 22.09 -4.63 -33.45
CA ALA A 380 22.73 -5.48 -34.41
C ALA A 380 23.13 -6.79 -33.68
N HIS A 381 22.50 -7.87 -34.07
CA HIS A 381 22.97 -9.21 -33.73
C HIS A 381 24.26 -9.43 -34.53
N VAL A 382 25.39 -9.46 -33.80
CA VAL A 382 26.65 -10.05 -34.27
C VAL A 382 26.86 -11.35 -33.52
#